data_75d1c492588758c4fc3e68c7b3bb8b50
#
_entry.id   75d1c492588758c4fc3e68c7b3bb8b50
#
_cell.length_a   1.000
_cell.length_b   1.000
_cell.length_c   1.000
_cell.angle_alpha   90.00
_cell.angle_beta   90.00
_cell.angle_gamma   90.00
#
_symmetry.space_group_name_H-M   'P 1'
#
loop_
_entity.id
_entity.type
_entity.pdbx_description
1 polymer ?
#
loop_
_entity_poly.entity_id
_entity_poly.type
_entity_poly.pdbx_seq_one_letter_code
_entity_poly.pdbx_strand_id
1 'polypeptide(L)'
;MGAVHFSIDDRLLARLVELLPLEVFVETGTYEGASVDAALAYFDELHTIEVSDELFARANARFEDRLAVHVHHGSSAEVLSELSGGLRQRSVLYWLDAHFCCRGSAGSERQCPLLAELEAIGSLGAHSVILIDDARLFMAPPPAPFSAEQWPRFSEILARVSTINPDYELIVIDDVIVFFPPQVGEGLRRFAREHAIDWLLTLTWARELDVTLERIARELEHLNKVAGRDEKAMQSLDARLDSVHGQVETMAEALAEARTAADALMKAARAPGGRDRTVRAEAAD
;
A
#
# COMPACT_ATOMS: atom_id res chain seq x y z
N MET A 1 -1.76 -1.51 2.04
CA MET A 1 -1.80 -0.32 1.19
C MET A 1 -0.82 0.65 1.77
N GLY A 2 0.20 1.03 1.01
CA GLY A 2 1.23 1.99 1.35
C GLY A 2 1.72 1.92 2.79
N ALA A 3 1.49 2.96 3.56
CA ALA A 3 1.89 3.03 4.97
C ALA A 3 1.23 1.97 5.88
N VAL A 4 0.19 1.30 5.42
CA VAL A 4 -0.55 0.32 6.23
C VAL A 4 -0.09 -1.10 5.97
N HIS A 5 0.12 -1.47 4.70
CA HIS A 5 0.47 -2.83 4.30
C HIS A 5 1.78 -2.92 3.53
N PHE A 6 2.42 -1.79 3.23
CA PHE A 6 3.63 -1.68 2.41
C PHE A 6 3.50 -2.36 1.03
N SER A 7 2.27 -2.52 0.53
CA SER A 7 1.91 -3.14 -0.74
C SER A 7 0.42 -2.92 -1.01
N ILE A 8 -0.05 -3.35 -2.16
CA ILE A 8 -1.48 -3.38 -2.46
C ILE A 8 -2.23 -4.33 -1.50
N ASP A 9 -3.40 -3.91 -1.00
CA ASP A 9 -4.24 -4.77 -0.15
C ASP A 9 -4.89 -5.88 -0.98
N ASP A 10 -4.59 -7.14 -0.66
CA ASP A 10 -5.16 -8.33 -1.30
C ASP A 10 -6.70 -8.32 -1.32
N ARG A 11 -7.35 -7.74 -0.29
CA ARG A 11 -8.82 -7.67 -0.22
C ARG A 11 -9.39 -6.66 -1.21
N LEU A 12 -8.72 -5.50 -1.35
CA LEU A 12 -9.08 -4.51 -2.35
C LEU A 12 -8.89 -5.07 -3.75
N LEU A 13 -7.76 -5.74 -3.99
CA LEU A 13 -7.43 -6.39 -5.26
C LEU A 13 -8.47 -7.45 -5.62
N ALA A 14 -8.77 -8.37 -4.70
CA ALA A 14 -9.81 -9.39 -4.88
C ALA A 14 -11.18 -8.75 -5.18
N ARG A 15 -11.52 -7.67 -4.47
CA ARG A 15 -12.78 -6.97 -4.69
C ARG A 15 -12.87 -6.31 -6.04
N LEU A 16 -11.79 -5.70 -6.52
CA LEU A 16 -11.76 -5.08 -7.86
C LEU A 16 -11.92 -6.12 -8.96
N VAL A 17 -11.21 -7.25 -8.86
CA VAL A 17 -11.32 -8.37 -9.83
C VAL A 17 -12.70 -9.04 -9.80
N GLU A 18 -13.39 -9.05 -8.64
CA GLU A 18 -14.78 -9.51 -8.56
C GLU A 18 -15.76 -8.55 -9.26
N LEU A 19 -15.51 -7.25 -9.16
CA LEU A 19 -16.41 -6.21 -9.69
C LEU A 19 -16.18 -5.91 -11.17
N LEU A 20 -14.97 -6.13 -11.69
CA LEU A 20 -14.55 -5.74 -13.03
C LEU A 20 -13.83 -6.89 -13.75
N PRO A 21 -13.99 -7.02 -15.06
CA PRO A 21 -13.29 -8.00 -15.87
C PRO A 21 -11.85 -7.52 -16.18
N LEU A 22 -11.04 -7.33 -15.15
CA LEU A 22 -9.67 -6.88 -15.28
C LEU A 22 -8.80 -7.97 -15.92
N GLU A 23 -7.95 -7.59 -16.88
CA GLU A 23 -7.15 -8.49 -17.70
C GLU A 23 -5.65 -8.36 -17.43
N VAL A 24 -5.18 -7.15 -17.16
CA VAL A 24 -3.75 -6.83 -17.01
C VAL A 24 -3.53 -6.06 -15.72
N PHE A 25 -2.46 -6.40 -15.03
CA PHE A 25 -1.92 -5.62 -13.91
C PHE A 25 -0.68 -4.85 -14.37
N VAL A 26 -0.61 -3.55 -14.08
CA VAL A 26 0.54 -2.70 -14.39
C VAL A 26 0.96 -1.97 -13.13
N GLU A 27 2.16 -2.19 -12.69
CA GLU A 27 2.74 -1.54 -11.51
C GLU A 27 3.87 -0.61 -11.91
N THR A 28 4.06 0.57 -11.17
CA THR A 28 5.25 1.43 -11.18
C THR A 28 5.92 1.39 -9.80
N GLY A 29 7.26 1.15 -9.77
CA GLY A 29 8.00 0.95 -8.53
C GLY A 29 7.93 -0.52 -8.05
N THR A 30 8.75 -1.40 -8.64
CA THR A 30 8.77 -2.83 -8.29
C THR A 30 9.28 -3.09 -6.87
N TYR A 31 10.33 -2.37 -6.46
CA TYR A 31 11.03 -2.55 -5.18
C TYR A 31 11.33 -4.02 -4.88
N GLU A 32 10.70 -4.62 -3.86
CA GLU A 32 10.86 -6.05 -3.52
C GLU A 32 9.85 -6.98 -4.22
N GLY A 33 8.91 -6.43 -4.99
CA GLY A 33 7.94 -7.19 -5.79
C GLY A 33 6.77 -7.79 -5.00
N ALA A 34 6.43 -7.23 -3.84
CA ALA A 34 5.33 -7.73 -3.01
C ALA A 34 3.96 -7.56 -3.68
N SER A 35 3.76 -6.44 -4.39
CA SER A 35 2.52 -6.16 -5.14
C SER A 35 2.37 -7.09 -6.34
N VAL A 36 3.48 -7.43 -7.00
CA VAL A 36 3.50 -8.44 -8.09
C VAL A 36 3.07 -9.81 -7.56
N ASP A 37 3.60 -10.24 -6.40
CA ASP A 37 3.20 -11.52 -5.80
C ASP A 37 1.71 -11.57 -5.46
N ALA A 38 1.16 -10.47 -4.92
CA ALA A 38 -0.26 -10.37 -4.62
C ALA A 38 -1.11 -10.45 -5.91
N ALA A 39 -0.67 -9.76 -6.97
CA ALA A 39 -1.39 -9.72 -8.25
C ALA A 39 -1.32 -11.03 -9.04
N LEU A 40 -0.26 -11.85 -8.88
CA LEU A 40 -0.11 -13.15 -9.54
C LEU A 40 -1.28 -14.13 -9.28
N ALA A 41 -2.03 -13.94 -8.19
CA ALA A 41 -3.20 -14.77 -7.89
C ALA A 41 -4.41 -14.45 -8.78
N TYR A 42 -4.39 -13.31 -9.48
CA TYR A 42 -5.55 -12.75 -10.15
C TYR A 42 -5.34 -12.46 -11.65
N PHE A 43 -4.08 -12.26 -12.07
CA PHE A 43 -3.75 -11.83 -13.43
C PHE A 43 -2.81 -12.83 -14.11
N ASP A 44 -3.06 -13.05 -15.41
CA ASP A 44 -2.20 -13.86 -16.28
C ASP A 44 -1.18 -13.00 -17.06
N GLU A 45 -1.25 -11.67 -16.94
CA GLU A 45 -0.33 -10.72 -17.54
C GLU A 45 -0.08 -9.56 -16.57
N LEU A 46 1.18 -9.42 -16.17
CA LEU A 46 1.62 -8.41 -15.22
C LEU A 46 2.83 -7.68 -15.78
N HIS A 47 2.80 -6.36 -15.73
CA HIS A 47 3.95 -5.51 -16.04
C HIS A 47 4.36 -4.77 -14.77
N THR A 48 5.64 -4.81 -14.43
CA THR A 48 6.22 -4.05 -13.32
C THR A 48 7.44 -3.27 -13.79
N ILE A 49 7.59 -2.03 -13.33
CA ILE A 49 8.58 -1.08 -13.85
C ILE A 49 9.48 -0.62 -12.71
N GLU A 50 10.79 -0.77 -12.89
CA GLU A 50 11.79 -0.39 -11.91
C GLU A 50 12.89 0.46 -12.55
N VAL A 51 13.21 1.59 -11.92
CA VAL A 51 14.23 2.52 -12.42
C VAL A 51 15.63 2.23 -11.88
N SER A 52 15.73 1.59 -10.73
CA SER A 52 17.01 1.23 -10.11
C SER A 52 17.62 0.01 -10.77
N ASP A 53 18.87 0.11 -11.24
CA ASP A 53 19.61 -1.00 -11.83
C ASP A 53 19.67 -2.22 -10.88
N GLU A 54 19.91 -1.97 -9.60
CA GLU A 54 20.03 -3.03 -8.58
C GLU A 54 18.68 -3.72 -8.32
N LEU A 55 17.62 -2.93 -8.08
CA LEU A 55 16.28 -3.47 -7.80
C LEU A 55 15.70 -4.16 -9.04
N PHE A 56 15.90 -3.59 -10.24
CA PHE A 56 15.52 -4.24 -11.48
C PHE A 56 16.20 -5.60 -11.64
N ALA A 57 17.53 -5.71 -11.43
CA ALA A 57 18.23 -6.97 -11.56
C ALA A 57 17.72 -8.02 -10.56
N ARG A 58 17.39 -7.61 -9.33
CA ARG A 58 16.77 -8.47 -8.30
C ARG A 58 15.37 -8.93 -8.69
N ALA A 59 14.52 -8.02 -9.15
CA ALA A 59 13.16 -8.31 -9.58
C ALA A 59 13.17 -9.23 -10.82
N ASN A 60 14.02 -8.96 -11.80
CA ASN A 60 14.14 -9.77 -13.00
C ASN A 60 14.58 -11.21 -12.66
N ALA A 61 15.55 -11.39 -11.77
CA ALA A 61 15.97 -12.72 -11.32
C ALA A 61 14.87 -13.41 -10.49
N ARG A 62 14.11 -12.66 -9.68
CA ARG A 62 13.03 -13.22 -8.86
C ARG A 62 11.87 -13.78 -9.69
N PHE A 63 11.55 -13.12 -10.79
CA PHE A 63 10.40 -13.44 -11.61
C PHE A 63 10.75 -14.12 -12.95
N GLU A 64 12.02 -14.51 -13.17
CA GLU A 64 12.47 -15.11 -14.43
C GLU A 64 11.68 -16.34 -14.87
N ASP A 65 11.22 -17.18 -13.93
CA ASP A 65 10.41 -18.37 -14.18
C ASP A 65 8.90 -18.09 -14.23
N ARG A 66 8.47 -16.82 -14.08
CA ARG A 66 7.08 -16.41 -14.07
C ARG A 66 6.69 -15.81 -15.42
N LEU A 67 6.24 -16.64 -16.35
CA LEU A 67 5.91 -16.21 -17.72
C LEU A 67 4.83 -15.10 -17.80
N ALA A 68 4.01 -14.98 -16.75
CA ALA A 68 3.00 -13.93 -16.65
C ALA A 68 3.60 -12.56 -16.28
N VAL A 69 4.85 -12.49 -15.78
CA VAL A 69 5.45 -11.26 -15.26
C VAL A 69 6.47 -10.71 -16.24
N HIS A 70 6.27 -9.46 -16.63
CA HIS A 70 7.18 -8.69 -17.47
C HIS A 70 7.82 -7.58 -16.64
N VAL A 71 9.09 -7.74 -16.31
CA VAL A 71 9.87 -6.75 -15.56
C VAL A 71 10.53 -5.78 -16.55
N HIS A 72 10.23 -4.50 -16.42
CA HIS A 72 10.75 -3.44 -17.27
C HIS A 72 11.76 -2.58 -16.52
N HIS A 73 12.89 -2.26 -17.18
CA HIS A 73 13.89 -1.36 -16.64
C HIS A 73 13.76 0.03 -17.25
N GLY A 74 13.57 1.04 -16.43
CA GLY A 74 13.52 2.43 -16.89
C GLY A 74 12.63 3.34 -16.08
N SER A 75 12.49 4.57 -16.57
CA SER A 75 11.55 5.55 -16.02
C SER A 75 10.11 5.06 -16.22
N SER A 76 9.33 5.07 -15.14
CA SER A 76 7.94 4.59 -15.18
C SER A 76 7.10 5.30 -16.24
N ALA A 77 7.24 6.63 -16.38
CA ALA A 77 6.49 7.38 -17.37
C ALA A 77 6.88 7.03 -18.83
N GLU A 78 8.17 6.77 -19.09
CA GLU A 78 8.65 6.38 -20.42
C GLU A 78 8.14 4.99 -20.79
N VAL A 79 8.30 4.02 -19.89
CA VAL A 79 7.84 2.63 -20.12
C VAL A 79 6.31 2.57 -20.23
N LEU A 80 5.56 3.31 -19.38
CA LEU A 80 4.09 3.42 -19.52
C LEU A 80 3.69 3.98 -20.88
N SER A 81 4.42 4.96 -21.40
CA SER A 81 4.16 5.52 -22.74
C SER A 81 4.33 4.47 -23.84
N GLU A 82 5.36 3.62 -23.73
CA GLU A 82 5.59 2.51 -24.67
C GLU A 82 4.50 1.44 -24.59
N LEU A 83 4.08 1.08 -23.38
CA LEU A 83 3.04 0.07 -23.14
C LEU A 83 1.63 0.57 -23.52
N SER A 84 1.39 1.89 -23.43
CA SER A 84 0.04 2.50 -23.54
C SER A 84 -0.70 2.11 -24.81
N GLY A 85 0.00 1.97 -25.94
CA GLY A 85 -0.58 1.60 -27.23
C GLY A 85 -1.30 0.24 -27.21
N GLY A 86 -0.73 -0.75 -26.52
CA GLY A 86 -1.28 -2.09 -26.36
C GLY A 86 -2.37 -2.19 -25.27
N LEU A 87 -2.36 -1.26 -24.30
CA LEU A 87 -3.20 -1.31 -23.11
C LEU A 87 -4.51 -0.52 -23.23
N ARG A 88 -4.60 0.44 -24.19
CA ARG A 88 -5.74 1.36 -24.31
C ARG A 88 -7.11 0.71 -24.50
N GLN A 89 -7.16 -0.48 -25.06
CA GLN A 89 -8.41 -1.22 -25.31
C GLN A 89 -8.64 -2.37 -24.34
N ARG A 90 -7.75 -2.52 -23.37
CA ARG A 90 -7.80 -3.59 -22.38
C ARG A 90 -8.29 -3.07 -21.03
N SER A 91 -8.79 -3.96 -20.20
CA SER A 91 -9.20 -3.66 -18.83
C SER A 91 -7.99 -3.81 -17.90
N VAL A 92 -7.38 -2.71 -17.56
CA VAL A 92 -6.10 -2.66 -16.83
C VAL A 92 -6.30 -2.17 -15.41
N LEU A 93 -5.66 -2.83 -14.46
CA LEU A 93 -5.45 -2.28 -13.13
C LEU A 93 -4.05 -1.68 -13.05
N TYR A 94 -3.97 -0.36 -12.90
CA TYR A 94 -2.73 0.35 -12.66
C TYR A 94 -2.52 0.52 -11.16
N TRP A 95 -1.32 0.16 -10.67
CA TRP A 95 -0.82 0.43 -9.33
C TRP A 95 0.37 1.38 -9.43
N LEU A 96 0.16 2.66 -9.10
CA LEU A 96 1.16 3.73 -9.24
C LEU A 96 1.82 4.00 -7.89
N ASP A 97 3.04 3.50 -7.72
CA ASP A 97 3.82 3.51 -6.48
C ASP A 97 5.33 3.79 -6.73
N ALA A 98 5.68 4.45 -7.85
CA ALA A 98 7.08 4.76 -8.20
C ALA A 98 7.63 6.00 -7.51
N HIS A 99 7.03 6.47 -6.43
CA HIS A 99 7.52 7.63 -5.72
C HIS A 99 8.61 7.28 -4.71
N PHE A 100 9.43 8.27 -4.36
CA PHE A 100 10.48 8.12 -3.36
C PHE A 100 9.88 7.83 -1.98
N CYS A 101 10.26 6.72 -1.35
CA CYS A 101 9.74 6.36 -0.04
C CYS A 101 10.78 6.50 1.09
N CYS A 102 12.06 6.17 0.85
CA CYS A 102 13.06 6.11 1.91
C CYS A 102 14.51 6.09 1.37
N ARG A 103 15.48 6.13 2.29
CA ARG A 103 16.89 5.94 1.92
C ARG A 103 17.09 4.56 1.34
N GLY A 104 17.55 4.49 0.09
CA GLY A 104 17.78 3.25 -0.66
C GLY A 104 16.78 3.03 -1.80
N SER A 105 15.67 3.78 -1.87
CA SER A 105 14.85 3.85 -3.08
C SER A 105 15.50 4.81 -4.09
N ALA A 106 15.33 4.52 -5.38
CA ALA A 106 15.71 5.45 -6.44
C ALA A 106 14.81 6.69 -6.43
N GLY A 107 15.25 7.79 -7.03
CA GLY A 107 14.40 8.96 -7.26
C GLY A 107 14.53 10.11 -6.27
N SER A 108 15.59 10.17 -5.45
CA SER A 108 15.81 11.33 -4.54
C SER A 108 15.85 12.69 -5.24
N GLU A 109 16.24 12.74 -6.51
CA GLU A 109 16.26 13.96 -7.33
C GLU A 109 14.89 14.26 -7.99
N ARG A 110 14.06 13.25 -8.20
CA ARG A 110 12.70 13.35 -8.74
C ARG A 110 11.78 12.46 -7.90
N GLN A 111 11.28 13.01 -6.80
CA GLN A 111 10.61 12.22 -5.75
C GLN A 111 9.24 11.65 -6.17
N CYS A 112 8.53 12.30 -7.10
CA CYS A 112 7.21 11.83 -7.51
C CYS A 112 6.99 11.97 -9.02
N PRO A 113 7.00 10.86 -9.79
CA PRO A 113 6.75 10.87 -11.23
C PRO A 113 5.26 10.88 -11.61
N LEU A 114 4.33 10.84 -10.65
CA LEU A 114 2.90 10.55 -10.82
C LEU A 114 2.22 11.33 -11.95
N LEU A 115 2.43 12.65 -12.07
CA LEU A 115 1.77 13.42 -13.13
C LEU A 115 2.25 13.02 -14.53
N ALA A 116 3.53 12.64 -14.67
CA ALA A 116 4.08 12.13 -15.92
C ALA A 116 3.56 10.72 -16.23
N GLU A 117 3.37 9.88 -15.22
CA GLU A 117 2.77 8.55 -15.37
C GLU A 117 1.30 8.65 -15.83
N LEU A 118 0.53 9.51 -15.19
CA LEU A 118 -0.87 9.77 -15.59
C LEU A 118 -0.95 10.37 -17.02
N GLU A 119 0.03 11.17 -17.41
CA GLU A 119 0.12 11.68 -18.80
C GLU A 119 0.44 10.55 -19.79
N ALA A 120 1.35 9.66 -19.44
CA ALA A 120 1.74 8.51 -20.26
C ALA A 120 0.57 7.51 -20.45
N ILE A 121 -0.21 7.26 -19.41
CA ILE A 121 -1.46 6.46 -19.50
C ILE A 121 -2.43 7.12 -20.50
N GLY A 122 -2.66 8.42 -20.37
CA GLY A 122 -3.36 9.28 -21.34
C GLY A 122 -4.85 8.95 -21.53
N SER A 123 -5.22 7.67 -21.68
CA SER A 123 -6.61 7.20 -21.80
C SER A 123 -6.75 5.77 -21.29
N LEU A 124 -7.92 5.43 -20.74
CA LEU A 124 -8.22 4.13 -20.18
C LEU A 124 -9.10 3.30 -21.13
N GLY A 125 -8.83 2.00 -21.19
CA GLY A 125 -9.78 1.02 -21.67
C GLY A 125 -11.01 0.94 -20.77
N ALA A 126 -12.08 0.38 -21.29
CA ALA A 126 -13.29 0.13 -20.51
C ALA A 126 -12.94 -0.75 -19.28
N HIS A 127 -13.51 -0.42 -18.14
CA HIS A 127 -13.31 -1.14 -16.88
C HIS A 127 -11.90 -1.05 -16.25
N SER A 128 -11.00 -0.24 -16.80
CA SER A 128 -9.69 -0.01 -16.17
C SER A 128 -9.84 0.77 -14.86
N VAL A 129 -8.86 0.61 -13.95
CA VAL A 129 -8.81 1.28 -12.65
C VAL A 129 -7.39 1.80 -12.44
N ILE A 130 -7.27 2.99 -11.87
CA ILE A 130 -5.98 3.52 -11.39
C ILE A 130 -6.02 3.56 -9.87
N LEU A 131 -5.05 2.92 -9.25
CA LEU A 131 -4.74 3.01 -7.82
C LEU A 131 -3.46 3.81 -7.67
N ILE A 132 -3.47 4.82 -6.79
CA ILE A 132 -2.30 5.64 -6.49
C ILE A 132 -2.02 5.49 -5.01
N ASP A 133 -0.84 5.01 -4.67
CA ASP A 133 -0.45 4.80 -3.28
C ASP A 133 -0.10 6.11 -2.57
N ASP A 134 0.01 6.05 -1.24
CA ASP A 134 0.40 7.16 -0.37
C ASP A 134 -0.45 8.42 -0.49
N ALA A 135 -1.78 8.26 -0.58
CA ALA A 135 -2.76 9.35 -0.71
C ALA A 135 -2.51 10.50 0.29
N ARG A 136 -2.05 10.19 1.51
CA ARG A 136 -1.73 11.18 2.57
C ARG A 136 -0.70 12.22 2.13
N LEU A 137 0.27 11.83 1.27
CA LEU A 137 1.36 12.71 0.82
C LEU A 137 0.89 13.72 -0.25
N PHE A 138 -0.29 13.50 -0.83
CA PHE A 138 -0.93 14.40 -1.79
C PHE A 138 -2.02 15.28 -1.16
N MET A 139 -2.65 14.79 -0.09
CA MET A 139 -3.74 15.50 0.60
C MET A 139 -3.22 16.61 1.52
N ALA A 140 -1.98 16.51 1.97
CA ALA A 140 -1.27 17.52 2.75
C ALA A 140 0.17 17.61 2.24
N PRO A 141 0.87 18.75 2.43
CA PRO A 141 2.28 18.84 2.08
C PRO A 141 3.06 17.73 2.79
N PRO A 142 3.86 16.92 2.06
CA PRO A 142 4.60 15.83 2.65
C PRO A 142 5.62 16.36 3.67
N PRO A 143 5.79 15.67 4.83
CA PRO A 143 6.75 16.06 5.85
C PRO A 143 8.19 15.75 5.42
N ALA A 144 9.18 16.32 6.10
CA ALA A 144 10.57 15.90 5.90
C ALA A 144 10.70 14.37 6.08
N PRO A 145 11.50 13.65 5.25
CA PRO A 145 12.53 14.19 4.34
C PRO A 145 12.05 14.52 2.92
N PHE A 146 10.76 14.52 2.65
CA PHE A 146 10.23 14.83 1.33
C PHE A 146 10.36 16.31 0.99
N SER A 147 10.55 16.63 -0.29
CA SER A 147 10.54 17.98 -0.81
C SER A 147 9.16 18.30 -1.37
N ALA A 148 8.38 19.09 -0.64
CA ALA A 148 6.98 19.36 -0.98
C ALA A 148 6.78 19.91 -2.40
N GLU A 149 7.79 20.60 -2.96
CA GLU A 149 7.77 21.18 -4.31
C GLU A 149 7.86 20.10 -5.41
N GLN A 150 8.32 18.90 -5.05
CA GLN A 150 8.44 17.76 -5.98
C GLN A 150 7.21 16.86 -5.99
N TRP A 151 6.23 17.15 -5.13
CA TRP A 151 5.00 16.37 -5.02
C TRP A 151 3.83 17.17 -5.59
N PRO A 152 2.99 16.55 -6.45
CA PRO A 152 1.81 17.22 -6.96
C PRO A 152 0.79 17.45 -5.85
N ARG A 153 0.08 18.57 -5.93
CA ARG A 153 -1.07 18.81 -5.08
C ARG A 153 -2.23 17.88 -5.49
N PHE A 154 -3.07 17.52 -4.55
CA PHE A 154 -4.24 16.69 -4.83
C PHE A 154 -5.13 17.26 -5.95
N SER A 155 -5.27 18.60 -6.01
CA SER A 155 -6.00 19.27 -7.09
C SER A 155 -5.39 19.07 -8.47
N GLU A 156 -4.07 18.90 -8.59
CA GLU A 156 -3.39 18.64 -9.86
C GLU A 156 -3.63 17.20 -10.30
N ILE A 157 -3.65 16.26 -9.36
CA ILE A 157 -4.03 14.86 -9.61
C ILE A 157 -5.47 14.80 -10.11
N LEU A 158 -6.43 15.45 -9.38
CA LEU A 158 -7.82 15.50 -9.80
C LEU A 158 -8.01 16.05 -11.21
N ALA A 159 -7.34 17.16 -11.52
CA ALA A 159 -7.38 17.75 -12.86
C ALA A 159 -6.85 16.77 -13.93
N ARG A 160 -5.77 16.06 -13.62
CA ARG A 160 -5.16 15.12 -14.57
C ARG A 160 -6.04 13.88 -14.80
N VAL A 161 -6.52 13.20 -13.76
CA VAL A 161 -7.37 12.01 -13.92
C VAL A 161 -8.69 12.36 -14.62
N SER A 162 -9.24 13.56 -14.39
CA SER A 162 -10.43 14.03 -15.10
C SER A 162 -10.20 14.23 -16.60
N THR A 163 -8.97 14.46 -17.05
CA THR A 163 -8.63 14.49 -18.49
C THR A 163 -8.51 13.09 -19.09
N ILE A 164 -8.14 12.10 -18.28
CA ILE A 164 -8.06 10.69 -18.71
C ILE A 164 -9.46 10.13 -18.94
N ASN A 165 -10.36 10.32 -17.97
CA ASN A 165 -11.77 9.96 -18.12
C ASN A 165 -12.65 10.84 -17.21
N PRO A 166 -13.44 11.78 -17.78
CA PRO A 166 -14.27 12.70 -16.99
C PRO A 166 -15.49 12.02 -16.34
N ASP A 167 -15.88 10.83 -16.79
CA ASP A 167 -17.04 10.10 -16.26
C ASP A 167 -16.68 9.19 -15.07
N TYR A 168 -15.39 9.01 -14.80
CA TYR A 168 -14.92 8.17 -13.70
C TYR A 168 -15.08 8.89 -12.35
N GLU A 169 -15.25 8.08 -11.32
CA GLU A 169 -15.28 8.55 -9.93
C GLU A 169 -13.93 8.36 -9.25
N LEU A 170 -13.72 9.11 -8.17
CA LEU A 170 -12.55 9.00 -7.34
C LEU A 170 -12.95 8.91 -5.87
N ILE A 171 -12.36 7.96 -5.15
CA ILE A 171 -12.43 7.89 -3.69
C ILE A 171 -11.04 7.63 -3.11
N VAL A 172 -10.88 7.91 -1.82
CA VAL A 172 -9.69 7.48 -1.07
C VAL A 172 -10.12 6.37 -0.10
N ILE A 173 -9.48 5.22 -0.21
CA ILE A 173 -9.68 4.08 0.70
C ILE A 173 -8.37 3.87 1.44
N ASP A 174 -8.39 4.07 2.74
CA ASP A 174 -7.22 4.09 3.59
C ASP A 174 -6.19 5.11 3.12
N ASP A 175 -5.09 4.67 2.52
CA ASP A 175 -4.04 5.53 2.01
C ASP A 175 -3.88 5.43 0.49
N VAL A 176 -4.91 4.95 -0.22
CA VAL A 176 -4.90 4.77 -1.68
C VAL A 176 -5.99 5.61 -2.34
N ILE A 177 -5.60 6.40 -3.35
CA ILE A 177 -6.53 7.05 -4.25
C ILE A 177 -6.99 6.01 -5.27
N VAL A 178 -8.30 5.79 -5.38
CA VAL A 178 -8.91 4.85 -6.32
C VAL A 178 -9.69 5.63 -7.35
N PHE A 179 -9.30 5.57 -8.62
CA PHE A 179 -9.98 6.16 -9.76
C PHE A 179 -10.61 5.05 -10.62
N PHE A 180 -11.94 5.05 -10.75
CA PHE A 180 -12.69 3.89 -11.20
C PHE A 180 -13.96 4.24 -11.98
N PRO A 181 -14.49 3.32 -12.82
CA PRO A 181 -15.73 3.51 -13.53
C PRO A 181 -16.96 3.50 -12.59
N PRO A 182 -17.98 4.36 -12.80
CA PRO A 182 -19.09 4.59 -11.86
C PRO A 182 -19.86 3.33 -11.45
N GLN A 183 -19.95 2.34 -12.35
CA GLN A 183 -20.72 1.10 -12.11
C GLN A 183 -20.24 0.29 -10.89
N VAL A 184 -19.00 0.47 -10.43
CA VAL A 184 -18.46 -0.24 -9.26
C VAL A 184 -18.47 0.60 -7.99
N GLY A 185 -18.86 1.88 -8.07
CA GLY A 185 -18.79 2.83 -6.98
C GLY A 185 -19.52 2.39 -5.71
N GLU A 186 -20.71 1.78 -5.82
CA GLU A 186 -21.42 1.25 -4.65
C GLU A 186 -20.68 0.07 -4.01
N GLY A 187 -20.12 -0.83 -4.84
CA GLY A 187 -19.33 -1.96 -4.38
C GLY A 187 -18.08 -1.54 -3.63
N LEU A 188 -17.37 -0.52 -4.13
CA LEU A 188 -16.17 0.03 -3.48
C LEU A 188 -16.50 0.81 -2.20
N ARG A 189 -17.57 1.60 -2.19
CA ARG A 189 -18.04 2.28 -0.97
C ARG A 189 -18.46 1.30 0.11
N ARG A 190 -19.08 0.17 -0.26
CA ARG A 190 -19.41 -0.90 0.69
C ARG A 190 -18.14 -1.54 1.23
N PHE A 191 -17.20 -1.89 0.37
CA PHE A 191 -15.89 -2.41 0.77
C PHE A 191 -15.19 -1.46 1.76
N ALA A 192 -15.13 -0.16 1.45
CA ALA A 192 -14.52 0.83 2.33
C ALA A 192 -15.18 0.87 3.72
N ARG A 193 -16.52 0.82 3.80
CA ARG A 193 -17.23 0.79 5.09
C ARG A 193 -16.95 -0.46 5.92
N GLU A 194 -16.68 -1.58 5.27
CA GLU A 194 -16.48 -2.86 5.94
C GLU A 194 -15.02 -3.13 6.32
N HIS A 195 -14.07 -2.51 5.61
CA HIS A 195 -12.66 -2.88 5.69
C HIS A 195 -11.70 -1.69 5.88
N ALA A 196 -12.18 -0.46 5.73
CA ALA A 196 -11.31 0.69 5.90
C ALA A 196 -10.86 0.86 7.36
N ILE A 197 -9.70 1.48 7.51
CA ILE A 197 -9.11 1.78 8.80
C ILE A 197 -9.99 2.79 9.54
N ASP A 198 -10.32 2.48 10.79
CA ASP A 198 -10.82 3.47 11.72
C ASP A 198 -9.68 4.37 12.19
N TRP A 199 -9.49 5.48 11.46
CA TRP A 199 -8.44 6.46 11.77
C TRP A 199 -8.58 7.05 13.17
N LEU A 200 -9.80 7.20 13.69
CA LEU A 200 -10.02 7.72 15.03
C LEU A 200 -9.50 6.73 16.08
N LEU A 201 -9.83 5.46 15.92
CA LEU A 201 -9.34 4.41 16.81
C LEU A 201 -7.81 4.28 16.72
N THR A 202 -7.25 4.28 15.51
CA THR A 202 -5.80 4.19 15.26
C THR A 202 -5.05 5.37 15.89
N LEU A 203 -5.55 6.60 15.72
CA LEU A 203 -4.95 7.80 16.30
C LEU A 203 -5.09 7.81 17.83
N THR A 204 -6.18 7.28 18.38
CA THR A 204 -6.36 7.15 19.82
C THR A 204 -5.31 6.20 20.41
N TRP A 205 -5.10 5.05 19.81
CA TRP A 205 -4.06 4.09 20.24
C TRP A 205 -2.65 4.67 20.11
N ALA A 206 -2.34 5.35 19.01
CA ALA A 206 -1.04 6.00 18.82
C ALA A 206 -0.78 7.03 19.93
N ARG A 207 -1.79 7.84 20.30
CA ARG A 207 -1.68 8.82 21.37
C ARG A 207 -1.52 8.18 22.75
N GLU A 208 -2.22 7.10 23.05
CA GLU A 208 -2.07 6.35 24.29
C GLU A 208 -0.68 5.73 24.41
N LEU A 209 -0.13 5.23 23.29
CA LEU A 209 1.22 4.72 23.21
C LEU A 209 2.25 5.82 23.50
N ASP A 210 2.13 6.99 22.87
CA ASP A 210 3.02 8.15 23.12
C ASP A 210 3.02 8.56 24.59
N VAL A 211 1.83 8.70 25.20
CA VAL A 211 1.70 9.04 26.63
C VAL A 211 2.40 7.98 27.51
N THR A 212 2.29 6.72 27.14
CA THR A 212 2.92 5.62 27.88
C THR A 212 4.44 5.64 27.74
N LEU A 213 4.95 5.86 26.51
CA LEU A 213 6.38 5.99 26.24
C LEU A 213 7.00 7.19 26.95
N GLU A 214 6.33 8.35 26.95
CA GLU A 214 6.78 9.51 27.71
C GLU A 214 6.83 9.27 29.23
N ARG A 215 5.88 8.51 29.77
CA ARG A 215 5.88 8.10 31.17
C ARG A 215 7.08 7.20 31.47
N ILE A 216 7.31 6.18 30.66
CA ILE A 216 8.46 5.27 30.78
C ILE A 216 9.77 6.04 30.69
N ALA A 217 9.92 6.95 29.73
CA ALA A 217 11.12 7.77 29.57
C ALA A 217 11.41 8.63 30.83
N ARG A 218 10.37 9.26 31.39
CA ARG A 218 10.49 10.05 32.63
C ARG A 218 10.87 9.18 33.83
N GLU A 219 10.33 7.98 33.94
CA GLU A 219 10.70 7.04 35.01
C GLU A 219 12.14 6.57 34.85
N LEU A 220 12.60 6.23 33.65
CA LEU A 220 13.99 5.86 33.37
C LEU A 220 14.95 7.01 33.70
N GLU A 221 14.62 8.25 33.35
CA GLU A 221 15.44 9.42 33.72
C GLU A 221 15.52 9.62 35.23
N HIS A 222 14.39 9.43 35.93
CA HIS A 222 14.38 9.49 37.40
C HIS A 222 15.24 8.38 38.02
N LEU A 223 15.13 7.16 37.50
CA LEU A 223 15.91 6.01 37.94
C LEU A 223 17.42 6.23 37.73
N ASN A 224 17.82 6.75 36.57
CA ASN A 224 19.23 7.12 36.33
C ASN A 224 19.77 8.18 37.29
N LYS A 225 18.95 9.17 37.66
CA LYS A 225 19.34 10.20 38.67
C LYS A 225 19.49 9.62 40.09
N VAL A 226 18.71 8.59 40.42
CA VAL A 226 18.75 7.91 41.72
C VAL A 226 19.90 6.92 41.77
N ALA A 227 20.19 6.19 40.69
CA ALA A 227 21.29 5.21 40.60
C ALA A 227 22.68 5.78 40.92
N GLY A 228 22.88 7.08 40.71
CA GLY A 228 24.13 7.75 41.05
C GLY A 228 24.30 8.08 42.56
N ARG A 229 23.38 7.67 43.44
CA ARG A 229 23.35 8.18 44.83
C ARG A 229 23.37 7.15 45.96
N ASP A 230 23.03 5.86 45.78
CA ASP A 230 23.03 4.92 46.89
C ASP A 230 22.80 3.45 46.49
N GLU A 231 23.47 2.46 47.16
CA GLU A 231 23.39 1.03 46.87
C GLU A 231 22.01 0.42 47.19
N LYS A 232 21.28 0.98 48.18
CA LYS A 232 19.89 0.63 48.48
C LYS A 232 18.90 1.12 47.40
N ALA A 233 19.22 2.21 46.73
CA ALA A 233 18.47 2.73 45.63
C ALA A 233 18.57 1.78 44.38
N MET A 234 19.72 1.13 44.19
CA MET A 234 19.92 0.15 43.12
C MET A 234 18.99 -1.06 43.24
N GLN A 235 18.79 -1.60 44.45
CA GLN A 235 17.85 -2.73 44.66
C GLN A 235 16.38 -2.34 44.38
N SER A 236 15.99 -1.10 44.72
CA SER A 236 14.68 -0.54 44.37
C SER A 236 14.54 -0.29 42.86
N LEU A 237 15.64 -0.03 42.19
CA LEU A 237 15.77 0.20 40.76
C LEU A 237 15.51 -1.10 39.98
N ASP A 238 16.18 -2.18 40.38
CA ASP A 238 16.00 -3.51 39.72
C ASP A 238 14.54 -3.95 39.77
N ALA A 239 13.88 -3.84 40.95
CA ALA A 239 12.47 -4.19 41.09
C ALA A 239 11.53 -3.33 40.24
N ARG A 240 11.87 -2.05 39.96
CA ARG A 240 11.08 -1.17 39.07
C ARG A 240 11.40 -1.40 37.60
N LEU A 241 12.63 -1.73 37.24
CA LEU A 241 13.05 -2.16 35.94
C LEU A 241 12.32 -3.45 35.54
N ASP A 242 12.25 -4.42 36.46
CA ASP A 242 11.49 -5.64 36.27
C ASP A 242 9.99 -5.37 36.06
N SER A 243 9.41 -4.40 36.79
CA SER A 243 8.04 -3.97 36.57
C SER A 243 7.81 -3.32 35.21
N VAL A 244 8.74 -2.46 34.74
CA VAL A 244 8.68 -1.86 33.41
C VAL A 244 8.89 -2.92 32.33
N HIS A 245 9.79 -3.86 32.54
CA HIS A 245 10.02 -4.97 31.64
C HIS A 245 8.75 -5.82 31.47
N GLY A 246 8.09 -6.19 32.57
CA GLY A 246 6.81 -6.90 32.54
C GLY A 246 5.68 -6.12 31.84
N GLN A 247 5.64 -4.79 31.97
CA GLN A 247 4.67 -3.96 31.24
C GLN A 247 4.95 -3.95 29.72
N VAL A 248 6.22 -3.86 29.33
CA VAL A 248 6.64 -3.91 27.93
C VAL A 248 6.35 -5.30 27.33
N GLU A 249 6.62 -6.38 28.07
CA GLU A 249 6.28 -7.74 27.64
C GLU A 249 4.76 -7.91 27.47
N THR A 250 3.97 -7.44 28.42
CA THR A 250 2.49 -7.49 28.30
C THR A 250 1.97 -6.70 27.11
N MET A 251 2.57 -5.55 26.80
CA MET A 251 2.23 -4.77 25.62
C MET A 251 2.68 -5.48 24.34
N ALA A 252 3.84 -6.11 24.32
CA ALA A 252 4.33 -6.89 23.19
C ALA A 252 3.46 -8.12 22.93
N GLU A 253 3.00 -8.81 23.98
CA GLU A 253 2.07 -9.92 23.90
C GLU A 253 0.70 -9.47 23.36
N ALA A 254 0.15 -8.37 23.85
CA ALA A 254 -1.10 -7.81 23.35
C ALA A 254 -1.00 -7.38 21.87
N LEU A 255 0.14 -6.83 21.47
CA LEU A 255 0.42 -6.49 20.07
C LEU A 255 0.53 -7.76 19.20
N ALA A 256 1.17 -8.82 19.72
CA ALA A 256 1.30 -10.10 19.04
C ALA A 256 -0.05 -10.80 18.91
N GLU A 257 -0.89 -10.75 19.96
CA GLU A 257 -2.26 -11.27 19.93
C GLU A 257 -3.13 -10.50 18.92
N ALA A 258 -3.06 -9.17 18.91
CA ALA A 258 -3.77 -8.34 17.95
C ALA A 258 -3.32 -8.64 16.51
N ARG A 259 -2.03 -8.84 16.28
CA ARG A 259 -1.47 -9.25 14.99
C ARG A 259 -1.95 -10.65 14.60
N THR A 260 -1.94 -11.60 15.52
CA THR A 260 -2.42 -12.96 15.28
C THR A 260 -3.92 -12.99 15.00
N ALA A 261 -4.71 -12.17 15.70
CA ALA A 261 -6.14 -12.02 15.44
C ALA A 261 -6.39 -11.39 14.05
N ALA A 262 -5.61 -10.39 13.67
CA ALA A 262 -5.65 -9.80 12.34
C ALA A 262 -5.27 -10.82 11.26
N ASP A 263 -4.20 -11.60 11.48
CA ASP A 263 -3.78 -12.68 10.58
C ASP A 263 -4.82 -13.81 10.49
N ALA A 264 -5.49 -14.16 11.60
CA ALA A 264 -6.56 -15.15 11.62
C ALA A 264 -7.80 -14.65 10.87
N LEU A 265 -8.16 -13.38 11.01
CA LEU A 265 -9.23 -12.75 10.24
C LEU A 265 -8.88 -12.69 8.75
N MET A 266 -7.64 -12.38 8.41
CA MET A 266 -7.15 -12.43 7.02
C MET A 266 -7.18 -13.87 6.46
N LYS A 267 -6.80 -14.87 7.25
CA LYS A 267 -6.85 -16.27 6.85
C LYS A 267 -8.27 -16.81 6.70
N ALA A 268 -9.20 -16.38 7.54
CA ALA A 268 -10.62 -16.72 7.43
C ALA A 268 -11.26 -16.06 6.19
N ALA A 269 -10.84 -14.85 5.85
CA ALA A 269 -11.24 -14.18 4.62
C ALA A 269 -10.61 -14.81 3.34
N ARG A 270 -9.47 -15.50 3.47
CA ARG A 270 -8.80 -16.26 2.41
C ARG A 270 -9.32 -17.69 2.23
N ALA A 271 -10.18 -18.19 3.12
CA ALA A 271 -10.78 -19.52 2.92
C ALA A 271 -11.62 -19.48 1.65
N PRO A 272 -11.30 -20.27 0.60
CA PRO A 272 -12.05 -20.26 -0.64
C PRO A 272 -13.46 -20.75 -0.30
N GLY A 273 -14.42 -19.84 -0.37
CA GLY A 273 -15.81 -20.25 -0.52
C GLY A 273 -15.84 -21.14 -1.75
N GLY A 274 -16.04 -22.43 -1.56
CA GLY A 274 -15.99 -23.43 -2.61
C GLY A 274 -16.87 -23.02 -3.78
N ARG A 275 -16.25 -22.45 -4.80
CA ARG A 275 -16.91 -22.22 -6.08
C ARG A 275 -16.92 -23.56 -6.79
N ASP A 276 -18.07 -24.18 -6.79
CA ASP A 276 -18.41 -25.25 -7.71
C ASP A 276 -18.22 -24.75 -9.15
N ARG A 277 -17.15 -25.21 -9.80
CA ARG A 277 -16.80 -24.93 -11.20
C ARG A 277 -17.71 -25.64 -12.19
N THR A 278 -18.86 -26.16 -11.78
CA THR A 278 -19.75 -27.00 -12.61
C THR A 278 -20.92 -26.28 -13.26
N VAL A 279 -21.02 -24.94 -13.23
CA VAL A 279 -22.08 -24.22 -13.92
C VAL A 279 -21.53 -23.35 -15.05
N ARG A 280 -20.92 -23.97 -16.06
CA ARG A 280 -20.70 -23.37 -17.40
C ARG A 280 -20.67 -24.43 -18.49
N ALA A 281 -21.72 -25.20 -18.61
CA ALA A 281 -21.89 -26.06 -19.77
C ALA A 281 -23.35 -26.52 -19.95
N GLU A 282 -24.30 -25.60 -19.91
CA GLU A 282 -25.66 -25.88 -20.41
C GLU A 282 -26.42 -24.55 -20.65
N ALA A 283 -26.09 -23.90 -21.77
CA ALA A 283 -26.96 -22.92 -22.43
C ALA A 283 -26.45 -22.71 -23.87
N ALA A 284 -26.50 -23.79 -24.66
CA ALA A 284 -26.48 -23.73 -26.13
C ALA A 284 -27.21 -24.95 -26.61
N ASP A 285 -28.54 -24.82 -26.74
CA ASP A 285 -29.40 -25.45 -27.71
C ASP A 285 -30.65 -24.58 -27.89
#